data_f8595be8c1dd4af68be38e013798f762
#
_entry.id   f8595be8c1dd4af68be38e013798f762
#
_cell.length_a   1.000
_cell.length_b   1.000
_cell.length_c   1.000
_cell.angle_alpha   90.00
_cell.angle_beta   90.00
_cell.angle_gamma   90.00
#
_symmetry.space_group_name_H-M   'P 1'
#
loop_
_entity.id
_entity.type
_entity.pdbx_description
1 polymer ?
#
loop_
_entity_poly.entity_id
_entity_poly.type
_entity_poly.pdbx_seq_one_letter_code
_entity_poly.pdbx_strand_id
1 'polypeptide(L)'
;AASDVYNRQVWGEMETGDLSSRTCTSCGAELVCGPETAATTCPYCGNPTVLGGQLSGKLKPEYIIPFKMDRKTAIENLKKYYKGKAFLPKAFKDGNHIEEIQGVYVPFWLYDGRMEARGAYKAEISESHREGDYVVTTTKHFDVARVGDADFVRVPVDGSSKMPDTHMDAIEPFDYSDLKPFSTAYL
;
A
#
# COMPACT_ATOMS: atom_id res chain seq x y z
N ALA A 1 -20.93 16.47 -9.39
CA ALA A 1 -19.93 17.37 -8.80
C ALA A 1 -19.76 16.94 -7.35
N ALA A 2 -18.78 16.09 -7.09
CA ALA A 2 -18.38 15.74 -5.74
C ALA A 2 -17.47 16.86 -5.25
N SER A 3 -17.99 17.66 -4.34
CA SER A 3 -17.21 18.62 -3.58
C SER A 3 -16.84 17.99 -2.25
N ASP A 4 -15.94 17.01 -2.26
CA ASP A 4 -15.32 16.54 -1.04
C ASP A 4 -14.13 17.42 -0.75
N VAL A 5 -14.37 18.41 0.11
CA VAL A 5 -13.33 19.17 0.76
C VAL A 5 -12.70 18.23 1.80
N TYR A 6 -11.75 17.41 1.36
CA TYR A 6 -10.87 16.71 2.29
C TYR A 6 -10.10 17.76 3.07
N ASN A 7 -10.23 17.72 4.37
CA ASN A 7 -9.49 18.57 5.28
C ASN A 7 -8.01 18.13 5.25
N ARG A 8 -7.26 18.61 4.26
CA ARG A 8 -5.84 18.32 4.10
C ARG A 8 -5.09 19.00 5.24
N GLN A 9 -4.75 18.23 6.24
CA GLN A 9 -3.86 18.72 7.29
C GLN A 9 -2.45 18.90 6.72
N VAL A 10 -1.84 20.02 7.06
CA VAL A 10 -0.43 20.31 6.75
C VAL A 10 0.36 20.45 8.04
N TRP A 11 1.65 20.17 7.97
CA TRP A 11 2.54 20.35 9.09
C TRP A 11 2.61 21.82 9.47
N GLY A 12 2.31 22.15 10.75
CA GLY A 12 2.52 23.44 11.32
C GLY A 12 3.96 23.62 11.80
N GLU A 13 4.43 24.87 11.93
CA GLU A 13 5.80 25.16 12.38
C GLU A 13 6.08 24.62 13.79
N MET A 14 5.12 24.63 14.71
CA MET A 14 5.27 24.08 16.06
C MET A 14 5.32 22.54 16.11
N GLU A 15 4.76 21.88 15.11
CA GLU A 15 4.76 20.40 15.02
C GLU A 15 6.04 19.86 14.38
N THR A 16 6.76 20.69 13.64
CA THR A 16 7.97 20.30 12.90
C THR A 16 9.25 20.57 13.66
N GLY A 17 9.19 21.17 14.87
CA GLY A 17 10.36 21.58 15.62
C GLY A 17 11.42 20.49 15.83
N ASP A 18 10.97 19.24 15.94
CA ASP A 18 11.83 18.09 16.19
C ASP A 18 11.93 17.14 14.97
N LEU A 19 11.30 17.49 13.84
CA LEU A 19 11.32 16.66 12.65
C LEU A 19 12.02 17.37 11.49
N SER A 20 12.74 16.60 10.69
CA SER A 20 13.34 17.08 9.46
C SER A 20 12.88 16.25 8.25
N SER A 21 12.54 16.94 7.17
CA SER A 21 12.44 16.29 5.86
C SER A 21 13.84 16.15 5.27
N ARG A 22 14.11 14.99 4.69
CA ARG A 22 15.39 14.72 4.02
C ARG A 22 15.11 14.15 2.64
N THR A 23 15.91 14.56 1.66
CA THR A 23 15.76 14.07 0.28
C THR A 23 17.00 13.25 -0.08
N CYS A 24 16.77 12.02 -0.55
CA CYS A 24 17.84 11.18 -1.04
C CYS A 24 18.41 11.74 -2.35
N THR A 25 19.72 11.99 -2.38
CA THR A 25 20.41 12.53 -3.57
C THR A 25 20.46 11.55 -4.73
N SER A 26 20.31 10.25 -4.48
CA SER A 26 20.39 9.21 -5.50
C SER A 26 19.06 8.95 -6.18
N CYS A 27 17.98 8.73 -5.42
CA CYS A 27 16.68 8.37 -5.97
C CYS A 27 15.60 9.46 -5.83
N GLY A 28 15.92 10.57 -5.13
CA GLY A 28 14.99 11.68 -4.90
C GLY A 28 13.84 11.36 -3.93
N ALA A 29 13.89 10.24 -3.20
CA ALA A 29 12.89 9.93 -2.19
C ALA A 29 12.95 10.93 -1.03
N GLU A 30 11.81 11.38 -0.56
CA GLU A 30 11.68 12.20 0.64
C GLU A 30 11.45 11.31 1.86
N LEU A 31 12.18 11.61 2.93
CA LEU A 31 12.15 10.90 4.20
C LEU A 31 11.85 11.89 5.32
N VAL A 32 10.99 11.50 6.25
CA VAL A 32 10.79 12.26 7.48
C VAL A 32 11.56 11.55 8.59
N CYS A 33 12.43 12.29 9.27
CA CYS A 33 13.33 11.76 10.28
C CYS A 33 13.18 12.55 11.58
N GLY A 34 13.34 11.85 12.70
CA GLY A 34 13.44 12.48 14.02
C GLY A 34 14.75 13.26 14.21
N PRO A 35 14.85 14.06 15.29
CA PRO A 35 15.98 14.96 15.56
C PRO A 35 17.30 14.21 15.79
N GLU A 36 17.22 13.00 16.32
CA GLU A 36 18.40 12.16 16.60
C GLU A 36 19.05 11.56 15.35
N THR A 37 18.39 11.70 14.19
CA THR A 37 18.86 11.08 12.96
C THR A 37 19.86 11.98 12.25
N ALA A 38 21.14 11.89 12.61
CA ALA A 38 22.22 12.66 11.99
C ALA A 38 22.56 12.17 10.56
N ALA A 39 22.55 10.86 10.36
CA ALA A 39 22.76 10.23 9.07
C ALA A 39 21.83 9.01 8.93
N THR A 40 21.25 8.82 7.78
CA THR A 40 20.42 7.63 7.51
C THR A 40 20.71 7.10 6.11
N THR A 41 20.59 5.81 5.98
CA THR A 41 20.60 5.14 4.67
C THR A 41 19.20 5.22 4.08
N CYS A 42 19.10 5.59 2.81
CA CYS A 42 17.81 5.63 2.14
C CYS A 42 17.18 4.24 2.10
N PRO A 43 15.98 4.04 2.67
CA PRO A 43 15.33 2.73 2.70
C PRO A 43 14.88 2.25 1.32
N TYR A 44 14.78 3.16 0.33
CA TYR A 44 14.35 2.84 -1.02
C TYR A 44 15.49 2.36 -1.94
N CYS A 45 16.67 2.96 -1.83
CA CYS A 45 17.78 2.65 -2.75
C CYS A 45 19.10 2.26 -2.04
N GLY A 46 19.12 2.25 -0.71
CA GLY A 46 20.31 1.90 0.06
C GLY A 46 21.42 2.98 0.09
N ASN A 47 21.21 4.15 -0.53
CA ASN A 47 22.22 5.21 -0.56
C ASN A 47 22.33 5.91 0.81
N PRO A 48 23.55 6.08 1.37
CA PRO A 48 23.75 6.71 2.67
C PRO A 48 23.67 8.25 2.65
N THR A 49 23.55 8.87 1.48
CA THR A 49 23.55 10.33 1.36
C THR A 49 22.13 10.89 1.35
N VAL A 50 21.78 11.63 2.37
CA VAL A 50 20.46 12.25 2.53
C VAL A 50 20.62 13.72 2.91
N LEU A 51 19.94 14.60 2.19
CA LEU A 51 19.97 16.05 2.44
C LEU A 51 18.78 16.48 3.29
N GLY A 52 19.02 17.37 4.27
CA GLY A 52 17.97 17.98 5.08
C GLY A 52 17.10 18.97 4.29
N GLY A 53 15.82 19.03 4.63
CA GLY A 53 14.83 19.93 4.07
C GLY A 53 13.80 20.36 5.12
N GLN A 54 12.92 21.29 4.76
CA GLN A 54 11.83 21.73 5.63
C GLN A 54 10.59 20.85 5.44
N LEU A 55 9.92 20.59 6.56
CA LEU A 55 8.69 19.82 6.59
C LEU A 55 7.44 20.71 6.58
N SER A 56 7.55 21.94 7.08
CA SER A 56 6.45 22.89 7.18
C SER A 56 5.74 23.10 5.83
N GLY A 57 4.41 23.08 5.84
CA GLY A 57 3.59 23.19 4.63
C GLY A 57 3.36 21.90 3.86
N LYS A 58 4.00 20.79 4.22
CA LYS A 58 3.74 19.47 3.61
C LYS A 58 2.52 18.81 4.22
N LEU A 59 1.96 17.85 3.50
CA LEU A 59 0.81 17.07 3.97
C LEU A 59 1.21 16.21 5.17
N LYS A 60 0.36 16.23 6.20
CA LYS A 60 0.52 15.44 7.43
C LYS A 60 -0.44 14.26 7.40
N PRO A 61 0.02 13.05 7.75
CA PRO A 61 -0.87 11.91 7.92
C PRO A 61 -1.90 12.16 9.04
N GLU A 62 -3.15 11.73 8.84
CA GLU A 62 -4.16 11.74 9.90
C GLU A 62 -4.06 10.51 10.79
N TYR A 63 -3.71 9.39 10.18
CA TYR A 63 -3.65 8.09 10.83
C TYR A 63 -2.33 7.39 10.55
N ILE A 64 -2.04 6.41 11.38
CA ILE A 64 -0.91 5.50 11.24
C ILE A 64 -1.35 4.10 11.67
N ILE A 65 -0.82 3.06 11.02
CA ILE A 65 -0.87 1.69 11.50
C ILE A 65 0.51 1.36 12.08
N PRO A 66 0.67 1.31 13.40
CA PRO A 66 1.95 1.04 14.03
C PRO A 66 2.45 -0.37 13.74
N PHE A 67 3.77 -0.55 13.75
CA PHE A 67 4.36 -1.89 13.68
C PHE A 67 3.91 -2.74 14.87
N LYS A 68 3.43 -3.97 14.58
CA LYS A 68 3.04 -4.96 15.60
C LYS A 68 4.22 -5.74 16.16
N MET A 69 5.36 -5.70 15.46
CA MET A 69 6.58 -6.41 15.82
C MET A 69 7.74 -5.44 15.90
N ASP A 70 8.62 -5.66 16.86
CA ASP A 70 9.90 -5.00 16.88
C ASP A 70 10.87 -5.60 15.84
N ARG A 71 11.95 -4.88 15.56
CA ARG A 71 12.97 -5.29 14.59
C ARG A 71 13.57 -6.65 14.91
N LYS A 72 13.82 -6.95 16.19
CA LYS A 72 14.43 -8.20 16.63
C LYS A 72 13.54 -9.39 16.32
N THR A 73 12.27 -9.31 16.67
CA THR A 73 11.27 -10.34 16.38
C THR A 73 11.07 -10.55 14.86
N ALA A 74 11.09 -9.46 14.07
CA ALA A 74 11.00 -9.54 12.62
C ALA A 74 12.20 -10.32 12.03
N ILE A 75 13.42 -10.03 12.49
CA ILE A 75 14.64 -10.73 12.08
C ILE A 75 14.56 -12.22 12.46
N GLU A 76 14.15 -12.54 13.68
CA GLU A 76 14.02 -13.92 14.15
C GLU A 76 13.00 -14.71 13.31
N ASN A 77 11.85 -14.11 13.02
CA ASN A 77 10.82 -14.72 12.18
C ASN A 77 11.30 -14.96 10.75
N LEU A 78 12.05 -14.01 10.18
CA LEU A 78 12.60 -14.16 8.84
C LEU A 78 13.68 -15.25 8.80
N LYS A 79 14.57 -15.33 9.79
CA LYS A 79 15.56 -16.40 9.94
C LYS A 79 14.88 -17.77 10.04
N LYS A 80 13.78 -17.84 10.82
CA LYS A 80 12.97 -19.06 10.95
C LYS A 80 12.29 -19.45 9.64
N TYR A 81 11.75 -18.49 8.90
CA TYR A 81 11.11 -18.72 7.60
C TYR A 81 12.09 -19.27 6.56
N TYR A 82 13.35 -18.83 6.57
CA TYR A 82 14.38 -19.29 5.64
C TYR A 82 14.99 -20.64 6.03
N LYS A 83 14.85 -21.06 7.28
CA LYS A 83 15.40 -22.33 7.78
C LYS A 83 14.77 -23.52 7.03
N GLY A 84 15.62 -24.40 6.50
CA GLY A 84 15.18 -25.61 5.78
C GLY A 84 14.88 -25.42 4.29
N LYS A 85 14.98 -24.21 3.74
CA LYS A 85 14.80 -23.97 2.30
C LYS A 85 16.10 -24.25 1.54
N ALA A 86 16.19 -25.41 0.87
CA ALA A 86 17.40 -25.86 0.17
C ALA A 86 17.79 -24.97 -1.01
N PHE A 87 16.81 -24.45 -1.75
CA PHE A 87 17.02 -23.67 -2.98
C PHE A 87 17.11 -22.15 -2.75
N LEU A 88 17.23 -21.69 -1.51
CA LEU A 88 17.39 -20.28 -1.22
C LEU A 88 18.75 -19.78 -1.70
N PRO A 89 18.83 -18.69 -2.50
CA PRO A 89 20.10 -18.08 -2.90
C PRO A 89 20.99 -17.74 -1.69
N LYS A 90 22.31 -17.84 -1.88
CA LYS A 90 23.28 -17.59 -0.78
C LYS A 90 23.11 -16.19 -0.16
N ALA A 91 22.80 -15.19 -0.97
CA ALA A 91 22.59 -13.81 -0.50
C ALA A 91 21.51 -13.70 0.59
N PHE A 92 20.51 -14.59 0.62
CA PHE A 92 19.49 -14.63 1.67
C PHE A 92 19.85 -15.53 2.85
N LYS A 93 20.92 -16.34 2.71
CA LYS A 93 21.44 -17.18 3.81
C LYS A 93 22.50 -16.45 4.64
N ASP A 94 23.19 -15.49 4.03
CA ASP A 94 24.20 -14.69 4.69
C ASP A 94 23.54 -13.69 5.63
N GLY A 95 23.78 -13.81 6.93
CA GLY A 95 23.13 -13.07 8.00
C GLY A 95 23.19 -11.55 7.89
N ASN A 96 24.17 -11.03 7.14
CA ASN A 96 24.43 -9.60 7.02
C ASN A 96 23.23 -8.81 6.45
N HIS A 97 22.57 -9.32 5.40
CA HIS A 97 21.39 -8.63 4.82
C HIS A 97 20.14 -8.71 5.69
N ILE A 98 20.01 -9.76 6.52
CA ILE A 98 18.88 -9.91 7.42
C ILE A 98 18.99 -8.93 8.59
N GLU A 99 20.20 -8.59 9.00
CA GLU A 99 20.46 -7.66 10.09
C GLU A 99 20.27 -6.19 9.69
N GLU A 100 20.17 -5.91 8.39
CA GLU A 100 19.92 -4.57 7.83
C GLU A 100 18.43 -4.22 7.69
N ILE A 101 17.50 -5.09 8.15
CA ILE A 101 16.05 -4.83 8.09
C ILE A 101 15.73 -3.52 8.82
N GLN A 102 15.03 -2.64 8.11
CA GLN A 102 14.56 -1.36 8.63
C GLN A 102 13.02 -1.31 8.54
N GLY A 103 12.38 -0.75 9.56
CA GLY A 103 10.96 -0.40 9.49
C GLY A 103 10.80 0.88 8.68
N VAL A 104 9.89 0.86 7.72
CA VAL A 104 9.56 2.03 6.90
C VAL A 104 8.06 2.24 6.92
N TYR A 105 7.63 3.46 7.22
CA TYR A 105 6.26 3.88 7.00
C TYR A 105 6.11 4.44 5.61
N VAL A 106 5.13 3.94 4.87
CA VAL A 106 4.81 4.41 3.52
C VAL A 106 3.47 5.13 3.57
N PRO A 107 3.34 6.31 2.94
CA PRO A 107 2.08 7.03 2.91
C PRO A 107 1.07 6.33 1.98
N PHE A 108 -0.17 6.25 2.43
CA PHE A 108 -1.32 5.83 1.64
C PHE A 108 -2.41 6.87 1.69
N TRP A 109 -3.10 7.03 0.58
CA TRP A 109 -4.35 7.76 0.50
C TRP A 109 -5.51 6.80 0.70
N LEU A 110 -6.49 7.18 1.51
CA LEU A 110 -7.72 6.42 1.68
C LEU A 110 -8.83 7.15 0.95
N TYR A 111 -9.43 6.47 -0.02
CA TYR A 111 -10.50 7.04 -0.83
C TYR A 111 -11.85 6.42 -0.48
N ASP A 112 -12.83 7.27 -0.28
CA ASP A 112 -14.24 6.90 -0.23
C ASP A 112 -14.89 7.30 -1.55
N GLY A 113 -15.80 6.48 -2.05
CA GLY A 113 -16.45 6.77 -3.32
C GLY A 113 -17.72 5.99 -3.51
N ARG A 114 -18.59 6.53 -4.36
CA ARG A 114 -19.78 5.85 -4.84
C ARG A 114 -19.75 5.75 -6.35
N MET A 115 -20.03 4.56 -6.85
CA MET A 115 -20.12 4.28 -8.28
C MET A 115 -21.53 3.82 -8.62
N GLU A 116 -22.09 4.39 -9.68
CA GLU A 116 -23.28 3.88 -10.35
C GLU A 116 -22.87 3.31 -11.70
N ALA A 117 -23.29 2.09 -11.98
CA ALA A 117 -22.97 1.41 -13.23
C ALA A 117 -24.24 0.96 -13.93
N ARG A 118 -24.25 1.11 -15.26
CA ARG A 118 -25.31 0.62 -16.13
C ARG A 118 -24.67 -0.18 -17.24
N GLY A 119 -25.14 -1.41 -17.46
CA GLY A 119 -24.63 -2.28 -18.49
C GLY A 119 -25.75 -2.90 -19.31
N ALA A 120 -25.52 -3.04 -20.62
CA ALA A 120 -26.35 -3.81 -21.52
C ALA A 120 -25.57 -5.03 -22.00
N TYR A 121 -26.18 -6.20 -21.92
CA TYR A 121 -25.53 -7.47 -22.22
C TYR A 121 -26.41 -8.29 -23.14
N LYS A 122 -25.80 -9.15 -23.94
CA LYS A 122 -26.48 -10.24 -24.63
C LYS A 122 -26.30 -11.50 -23.78
N ALA A 123 -27.37 -12.20 -23.53
CA ALA A 123 -27.34 -13.48 -22.84
C ALA A 123 -28.00 -14.55 -23.68
N GLU A 124 -27.54 -15.78 -23.57
CA GLU A 124 -28.04 -16.93 -24.33
C GLU A 124 -28.29 -18.09 -23.36
N ILE A 125 -29.39 -18.78 -23.55
CA ILE A 125 -29.68 -20.06 -22.93
C ILE A 125 -29.89 -21.09 -24.02
N SER A 126 -29.03 -22.12 -24.03
CA SER A 126 -29.09 -23.20 -24.99
C SER A 126 -29.48 -24.50 -24.28
N GLU A 127 -30.49 -25.15 -24.80
CA GLU A 127 -30.94 -26.46 -24.35
C GLU A 127 -30.81 -27.45 -25.53
N SER A 128 -30.18 -28.59 -25.27
CA SER A 128 -30.02 -29.64 -26.29
C SER A 128 -30.69 -30.93 -25.86
N HIS A 129 -31.44 -31.52 -26.74
CA HIS A 129 -32.06 -32.85 -26.54
C HIS A 129 -31.86 -33.73 -27.79
N ARG A 130 -31.94 -35.03 -27.54
CA ARG A 130 -31.80 -36.00 -28.64
C ARG A 130 -33.18 -36.39 -29.17
N GLU A 131 -33.36 -36.30 -30.48
CA GLU A 131 -34.58 -36.70 -31.18
C GLU A 131 -34.19 -37.69 -32.29
N GLY A 132 -34.34 -39.00 -32.00
CA GLY A 132 -33.84 -40.03 -32.88
C GLY A 132 -32.33 -39.99 -33.04
N ASP A 133 -31.83 -39.87 -34.27
CA ASP A 133 -30.41 -39.76 -34.59
C ASP A 133 -29.86 -38.31 -34.58
N TYR A 134 -30.68 -37.34 -34.27
CA TYR A 134 -30.34 -35.94 -34.30
C TYR A 134 -30.21 -35.38 -32.88
N VAL A 135 -29.34 -34.38 -32.74
CA VAL A 135 -29.28 -33.52 -31.58
C VAL A 135 -29.88 -32.16 -31.93
N VAL A 136 -31.00 -31.86 -31.30
CA VAL A 136 -31.69 -30.58 -31.50
C VAL A 136 -31.25 -29.64 -30.43
N THR A 137 -30.70 -28.46 -30.79
CA THR A 137 -30.30 -27.41 -29.86
C THR A 137 -31.19 -26.19 -30.10
N THR A 138 -31.89 -25.79 -29.06
CA THR A 138 -32.69 -24.57 -29.07
C THR A 138 -31.93 -23.50 -28.26
N THR A 139 -31.62 -22.37 -28.88
CA THR A 139 -30.97 -21.23 -28.22
C THR A 139 -31.92 -20.06 -28.14
N LYS A 140 -32.12 -19.57 -26.92
CA LYS A 140 -32.89 -18.34 -26.64
C LYS A 140 -31.91 -17.21 -26.42
N HIS A 141 -32.09 -16.10 -27.13
CA HIS A 141 -31.28 -14.90 -27.01
C HIS A 141 -32.05 -13.85 -26.20
N PHE A 142 -31.35 -13.16 -25.31
CA PHE A 142 -31.94 -12.15 -24.47
C PHE A 142 -31.09 -10.88 -24.52
N ASP A 143 -31.76 -9.73 -24.56
CA ASP A 143 -31.17 -8.44 -24.24
C ASP A 143 -31.39 -8.16 -22.75
N VAL A 144 -30.30 -8.03 -22.00
CA VAL A 144 -30.34 -7.90 -20.56
C VAL A 144 -29.74 -6.57 -20.15
N ALA A 145 -30.53 -5.75 -19.45
CA ALA A 145 -30.01 -4.55 -18.80
C ALA A 145 -29.74 -4.83 -17.31
N ARG A 146 -28.65 -4.30 -16.81
CA ARG A 146 -28.30 -4.30 -15.39
C ARG A 146 -27.97 -2.90 -14.96
N VAL A 147 -28.44 -2.55 -13.79
CA VAL A 147 -28.12 -1.30 -13.08
C VAL A 147 -27.68 -1.70 -11.67
N GLY A 148 -26.64 -1.10 -11.20
CA GLY A 148 -26.15 -1.33 -9.84
C GLY A 148 -25.36 -0.14 -9.34
N ASP A 149 -25.28 -0.02 -8.04
CA ASP A 149 -24.44 0.93 -7.35
C ASP A 149 -23.52 0.18 -6.39
N ALA A 150 -22.38 0.78 -6.11
CA ALA A 150 -21.43 0.29 -5.14
C ALA A 150 -20.83 1.47 -4.38
N ASP A 151 -20.76 1.32 -3.05
CA ASP A 151 -20.07 2.26 -2.19
C ASP A 151 -18.70 1.65 -1.82
N PHE A 152 -17.65 2.45 -1.98
CA PHE A 152 -16.30 2.10 -1.60
C PHE A 152 -15.90 2.94 -0.40
N VAL A 153 -15.35 2.30 0.62
CA VAL A 153 -14.93 2.97 1.84
C VAL A 153 -13.47 2.60 2.12
N ARG A 154 -12.63 3.63 2.29
CA ARG A 154 -11.22 3.50 2.63
C ARG A 154 -10.43 2.63 1.66
N VAL A 155 -10.65 2.82 0.36
CA VAL A 155 -9.83 2.16 -0.66
C VAL A 155 -8.42 2.73 -0.58
N PRO A 156 -7.40 1.91 -0.23
CA PRO A 156 -6.04 2.40 -0.13
C PRO A 156 -5.43 2.60 -1.51
N VAL A 157 -4.68 3.67 -1.66
CA VAL A 157 -3.85 3.93 -2.84
C VAL A 157 -2.51 4.43 -2.31
N ASP A 158 -1.42 3.78 -2.72
CA ASP A 158 -0.11 4.20 -2.28
C ASP A 158 0.23 5.62 -2.73
N GLY A 159 0.94 6.34 -1.88
CA GLY A 159 1.38 7.71 -2.14
C GLY A 159 2.88 7.80 -2.49
N SER A 160 3.55 6.66 -2.68
CA SER A 160 4.99 6.61 -2.92
C SER A 160 5.32 6.22 -4.36
N SER A 161 5.77 7.17 -5.15
CA SER A 161 6.30 6.87 -6.50
C SER A 161 7.65 6.12 -6.50
N LYS A 162 8.20 5.79 -5.34
CA LYS A 162 9.53 5.19 -5.18
C LYS A 162 9.49 3.72 -4.78
N MET A 163 8.39 3.27 -4.21
CA MET A 163 8.17 1.86 -3.93
C MET A 163 7.52 1.20 -5.15
N PRO A 164 7.94 -0.01 -5.54
CA PRO A 164 7.24 -0.75 -6.58
C PRO A 164 5.81 -1.09 -6.17
N ASP A 165 4.83 -0.87 -7.06
CA ASP A 165 3.40 -1.13 -6.83
C ASP A 165 3.16 -2.57 -6.35
N THR A 166 3.90 -3.55 -6.91
CA THR A 166 3.82 -4.96 -6.50
C THR A 166 4.17 -5.19 -5.03
N HIS A 167 5.02 -4.35 -4.43
CA HIS A 167 5.32 -4.41 -3.01
C HIS A 167 4.21 -3.76 -2.18
N MET A 168 3.60 -2.70 -2.71
CA MET A 168 2.50 -2.00 -2.04
C MET A 168 1.24 -2.86 -2.04
N ASP A 169 0.90 -3.49 -3.16
CA ASP A 169 -0.21 -4.44 -3.27
C ASP A 169 -0.03 -5.65 -2.32
N ALA A 170 1.21 -6.09 -2.11
CA ALA A 170 1.50 -7.26 -1.28
C ALA A 170 1.30 -7.03 0.24
N ILE A 171 1.25 -5.78 0.70
CA ILE A 171 0.98 -5.46 2.11
C ILE A 171 -0.50 -5.18 2.38
N GLU A 172 -1.33 -5.18 1.36
CA GLU A 172 -2.79 -5.09 1.47
C GLU A 172 -3.45 -6.49 1.61
N PRO A 173 -4.66 -6.59 2.18
CA PRO A 173 -5.47 -5.52 2.76
C PRO A 173 -5.00 -5.12 4.18
N PHE A 174 -5.20 -3.84 4.51
CA PHE A 174 -4.91 -3.35 5.86
C PHE A 174 -6.04 -3.69 6.85
N ASP A 175 -5.67 -4.02 8.08
CA ASP A 175 -6.62 -4.09 9.19
C ASP A 175 -6.85 -2.68 9.75
N TYR A 176 -7.95 -2.06 9.35
CA TYR A 176 -8.29 -0.71 9.77
C TYR A 176 -8.65 -0.59 11.26
N SER A 177 -8.83 -1.69 11.99
CA SER A 177 -8.96 -1.67 13.45
C SER A 177 -7.65 -1.29 14.16
N ASP A 178 -6.52 -1.43 13.47
CA ASP A 178 -5.20 -1.04 13.96
C ASP A 178 -4.87 0.46 13.75
N LEU A 179 -5.71 1.21 13.02
CA LEU A 179 -5.51 2.63 12.82
C LEU A 179 -5.47 3.39 14.14
N LYS A 180 -4.43 4.20 14.31
CA LYS A 180 -4.27 5.14 15.42
C LYS A 180 -4.17 6.56 14.87
N PRO A 181 -4.59 7.57 15.62
CA PRO A 181 -4.25 8.95 15.29
C PRO A 181 -2.75 9.09 15.14
N PHE A 182 -2.32 9.80 14.10
CA PHE A 182 -0.89 10.01 13.86
C PHE A 182 -0.25 10.80 15.01
N SER A 183 0.92 10.36 15.44
CA SER A 183 1.79 11.08 16.36
C SER A 183 3.24 10.94 15.91
N THR A 184 4.03 11.99 16.10
CA THR A 184 5.47 12.01 15.79
C THR A 184 6.28 10.99 16.61
N ALA A 185 5.72 10.49 17.71
CA ALA A 185 6.33 9.42 18.51
C ALA A 185 6.46 8.08 17.78
N TYR A 186 5.86 7.93 16.59
CA TYR A 186 5.98 6.73 15.77
C TYR A 186 7.12 6.80 14.73
N LEU A 187 7.77 7.96 14.57
CA LEU A 187 8.83 8.19 13.58
C LEU A 187 10.26 7.98 14.14
#